data_cbf14afd9edfa1552c08ed82f86f0450
#
_entry.id   cbf14afd9edfa1552c08ed82f86f0450
#
_cell.length_a   1.000
_cell.length_b   1.000
_cell.length_c   1.000
_cell.angle_alpha   90.00
_cell.angle_beta   90.00
_cell.angle_gamma   90.00
#
_symmetry.space_group_name_H-M   'P 1'
#
loop_
_entity.id
_entity.type
_entity.pdbx_description
1 polymer ?
#
loop_
_entity_poly.entity_id
_entity_poly.type
_entity_poly.pdbx_seq_one_letter_code
_entity_poly.pdbx_strand_id
1 'polypeptide(L)'
;RTAGGTLELASATSVETLRREDEKTVAWDLIYLGKTISEISVPVTYRYHVVLRDPWRLEVSGSTCVVHAPAIRPTLPPAIHTDKMLKRSDAGWARFDAREQMAELERSLTPCLARTAGDPRRLALAREECRKTVAEFVRDWLLREDHWRKDRFTAIEVVFADEPGTRTPPPATLRLP
;
A
#
# COMPACT_ATOMS: atom_id res chain seq x y z
N ARG A 1 9.46 -13.74 -20.59
CA ARG A 1 8.97 -12.37 -20.89
C ARG A 1 8.36 -11.83 -19.62
N THR A 2 9.06 -10.99 -18.90
CA THR A 2 8.48 -10.14 -17.86
C THR A 2 7.51 -9.18 -18.54
N ALA A 3 6.24 -9.41 -18.38
CA ALA A 3 5.21 -8.58 -18.95
C ALA A 3 5.17 -7.24 -18.20
N GLY A 4 5.69 -6.19 -18.84
CA GLY A 4 5.59 -4.80 -18.39
C GLY A 4 6.44 -4.49 -17.15
N GLY A 5 7.53 -3.76 -17.35
CA GLY A 5 8.37 -3.27 -16.25
C GLY A 5 7.54 -2.49 -15.24
N THR A 6 7.72 -2.78 -13.97
CA THR A 6 7.20 -2.00 -12.86
C THR A 6 8.36 -1.37 -12.12
N LEU A 7 8.18 -0.13 -11.66
CA LEU A 7 9.10 0.53 -10.76
C LEU A 7 8.49 0.49 -9.36
N GLU A 8 9.11 -0.28 -8.46
CA GLU A 8 8.72 -0.26 -7.05
C GLU A 8 9.16 1.06 -6.43
N LEU A 9 8.23 1.74 -5.77
CA LEU A 9 8.42 3.10 -5.26
C LEU A 9 8.57 3.14 -3.75
N ALA A 10 7.76 2.37 -3.04
CA ALA A 10 7.77 2.34 -1.59
C ALA A 10 7.33 0.99 -1.05
N SER A 11 7.82 0.65 0.13
CA SER A 11 7.34 -0.48 0.92
C SER A 11 7.14 -0.07 2.37
N ALA A 12 6.09 -0.61 3.00
CA ALA A 12 5.80 -0.37 4.40
C ALA A 12 5.34 -1.67 5.07
N THR A 13 5.89 -1.97 6.24
CA THR A 13 5.47 -3.11 7.04
C THR A 13 4.69 -2.63 8.25
N SER A 14 3.51 -3.21 8.44
CA SER A 14 2.67 -2.96 9.62
C SER A 14 2.13 -4.27 10.18
N VAL A 15 1.82 -4.28 11.48
CA VAL A 15 1.11 -5.41 12.09
C VAL A 15 -0.37 -5.18 11.90
N GLU A 16 -1.00 -6.13 11.21
CA GLU A 16 -2.44 -6.12 10.97
C GLU A 16 -3.13 -7.09 11.91
N THR A 17 -4.24 -6.65 12.48
CA THR A 17 -5.04 -7.47 13.38
C THR A 17 -6.43 -7.63 12.79
N LEU A 18 -6.79 -8.89 12.51
CA LEU A 18 -8.14 -9.27 12.11
C LEU A 18 -8.81 -9.92 13.32
N ARG A 19 -9.99 -9.41 13.67
CA ARG A 19 -10.78 -9.92 14.78
C ARG A 19 -12.17 -10.27 14.29
N ARG A 20 -12.65 -11.41 14.74
CA ARG A 20 -14.03 -11.86 14.56
C ARG A 20 -14.63 -12.22 15.91
N GLU A 21 -15.88 -11.85 16.05
CA GLU A 21 -16.65 -12.03 17.26
C GLU A 21 -18.01 -12.58 16.90
N ASP A 22 -18.36 -13.74 17.44
CA ASP A 22 -19.64 -14.37 17.25
C ASP A 22 -20.27 -14.66 18.61
N GLU A 23 -21.56 -14.31 18.75
CA GLU A 23 -22.39 -14.64 19.91
C GLU A 23 -23.34 -15.78 19.53
N LYS A 24 -23.42 -16.80 20.37
CA LYS A 24 -24.37 -17.88 20.17
C LYS A 24 -25.39 -17.93 21.29
N THR A 25 -26.65 -17.92 20.88
CA THR A 25 -27.81 -18.25 21.69
C THR A 25 -28.49 -19.49 21.09
N VAL A 26 -29.01 -20.38 21.94
CA VAL A 26 -29.81 -21.56 21.54
C VAL A 26 -31.12 -21.58 22.30
N ALA A 27 -32.04 -22.39 21.82
CA ALA A 27 -33.38 -22.53 22.44
C ALA A 27 -34.18 -21.22 22.46
N TRP A 28 -34.41 -20.65 21.26
CA TRP A 28 -35.20 -19.42 21.08
C TRP A 28 -34.68 -18.23 21.90
N ASP A 29 -33.33 -18.05 21.90
CA ASP A 29 -32.61 -16.97 22.63
C ASP A 29 -32.72 -17.04 24.16
N LEU A 30 -33.14 -18.17 24.73
CA LEU A 30 -33.26 -18.35 26.16
C LEU A 30 -31.99 -18.81 26.87
N ILE A 31 -31.02 -19.41 26.11
CA ILE A 31 -29.78 -19.90 26.68
C ILE A 31 -28.58 -19.23 25.97
N TYR A 32 -27.89 -18.35 26.63
CA TYR A 32 -26.66 -17.73 26.19
C TYR A 32 -25.47 -18.69 26.41
N LEU A 33 -24.84 -19.15 25.31
CA LEU A 33 -23.71 -20.08 25.36
C LEU A 33 -22.34 -19.39 25.44
N GLY A 34 -22.36 -18.07 25.45
CA GLY A 34 -21.14 -17.27 25.53
C GLY A 34 -20.71 -16.71 24.16
N LYS A 35 -19.64 -15.97 24.21
CA LYS A 35 -19.04 -15.24 23.10
C LYS A 35 -17.75 -15.92 22.72
N THR A 36 -17.55 -16.14 21.42
CA THR A 36 -16.30 -16.62 20.87
C THR A 36 -15.61 -15.47 20.16
N ILE A 37 -14.37 -15.22 20.54
CA ILE A 37 -13.53 -14.19 19.93
C ILE A 37 -12.33 -14.90 19.29
N SER A 38 -12.15 -14.70 17.99
CA SER A 38 -10.98 -15.16 17.28
C SER A 38 -10.21 -13.97 16.71
N GLU A 39 -8.90 -13.97 16.88
CA GLU A 39 -8.02 -12.90 16.46
C GLU A 39 -6.78 -13.46 15.78
N ILE A 40 -6.40 -12.84 14.65
CA ILE A 40 -5.15 -13.07 13.96
C ILE A 40 -4.40 -11.75 13.93
N SER A 41 -3.18 -11.76 14.47
CA SER A 41 -2.25 -10.63 14.35
C SER A 41 -1.03 -11.08 13.54
N VAL A 42 -0.69 -10.34 12.47
CA VAL A 42 0.37 -10.74 11.55
C VAL A 42 1.06 -9.52 10.94
N PRO A 43 2.40 -9.50 10.87
CA PRO A 43 3.10 -8.48 10.11
C PRO A 43 2.84 -8.65 8.61
N VAL A 44 2.60 -7.53 7.93
CA VAL A 44 2.29 -7.48 6.50
C VAL A 44 3.13 -6.40 5.85
N THR A 45 3.82 -6.73 4.76
CA THR A 45 4.53 -5.75 3.95
C THR A 45 3.70 -5.38 2.73
N TYR A 46 3.33 -4.12 2.66
CA TYR A 46 2.68 -3.49 1.52
C TYR A 46 3.73 -2.85 0.62
N ARG A 47 3.65 -3.09 -0.68
CA ARG A 47 4.53 -2.51 -1.69
C ARG A 47 3.71 -1.73 -2.69
N TYR A 48 4.26 -0.61 -3.14
CA TYR A 48 3.61 0.28 -4.09
C TYR A 48 4.51 0.50 -5.30
N HIS A 49 3.92 0.52 -6.49
CA HIS A 49 4.65 0.63 -7.75
C HIS A 49 3.88 1.49 -8.75
N VAL A 50 4.60 1.91 -9.78
CA VAL A 50 4.02 2.40 -11.02
C VAL A 50 4.39 1.47 -12.16
N VAL A 51 3.55 1.44 -13.19
CA VAL A 51 3.79 0.64 -14.39
C VAL A 51 4.55 1.49 -15.40
N LEU A 52 5.77 1.09 -15.77
CA LEU A 52 6.66 1.90 -16.62
C LEU A 52 6.11 2.14 -18.04
N ARG A 53 5.25 1.26 -18.54
CA ARG A 53 4.60 1.43 -19.85
C ARG A 53 3.45 2.41 -19.86
N ASP A 54 2.93 2.79 -18.67
CA ASP A 54 1.86 3.77 -18.57
C ASP A 54 2.42 5.16 -18.94
N PRO A 55 1.59 6.12 -19.38
CA PRO A 55 2.07 7.40 -19.88
C PRO A 55 2.85 8.21 -18.84
N TRP A 56 4.04 8.65 -19.22
CA TRP A 56 4.86 9.59 -18.49
C TRP A 56 4.94 10.90 -19.29
N ARG A 57 4.93 12.03 -18.63
CA ARG A 57 5.15 13.33 -19.25
C ARG A 57 6.13 14.15 -18.41
N LEU A 58 7.11 14.72 -19.08
CA LEU A 58 8.05 15.66 -18.47
C LEU A 58 7.78 17.06 -19.03
N GLU A 59 7.61 18.00 -18.14
CA GLU A 59 7.44 19.41 -18.49
C GLU A 59 8.54 20.24 -17.84
N VAL A 60 9.00 21.26 -18.56
CA VAL A 60 10.00 22.18 -18.05
C VAL A 60 9.31 23.50 -17.72
N SER A 61 9.32 23.87 -16.45
CA SER A 61 8.81 25.14 -15.96
C SER A 61 9.94 25.96 -15.34
N GLY A 62 10.52 26.88 -16.11
CA GLY A 62 11.72 27.62 -15.68
C GLY A 62 12.90 26.68 -15.41
N SER A 63 13.37 26.62 -14.18
CA SER A 63 14.43 25.72 -13.72
C SER A 63 13.89 24.46 -13.01
N THR A 64 12.58 24.20 -13.06
CA THR A 64 11.96 23.04 -12.46
C THR A 64 11.57 22.03 -13.54
N CYS A 65 11.89 20.74 -13.32
CA CYS A 65 11.39 19.62 -14.10
C CYS A 65 10.14 19.09 -13.43
N VAL A 66 8.98 19.23 -14.07
CA VAL A 66 7.71 18.66 -13.58
C VAL A 66 7.50 17.31 -14.23
N VAL A 67 7.38 16.27 -13.40
CA VAL A 67 7.20 14.88 -13.80
C VAL A 67 5.75 14.47 -13.54
N HIS A 68 4.99 14.25 -14.61
CA HIS A 68 3.68 13.62 -14.51
C HIS A 68 3.87 12.10 -14.57
N ALA A 69 3.80 11.47 -13.40
CA ALA A 69 3.98 10.03 -13.25
C ALA A 69 2.64 9.28 -13.31
N PRO A 70 2.62 8.01 -13.72
CA PRO A 70 1.42 7.19 -13.67
C PRO A 70 0.85 7.05 -12.26
N ALA A 71 -0.40 6.57 -12.15
CA ALA A 71 -1.05 6.30 -10.88
C ALA A 71 -0.29 5.26 -10.04
N ILE A 72 -0.20 5.51 -8.74
CA ILE A 72 0.37 4.56 -7.79
C ILE A 72 -0.57 3.37 -7.63
N ARG A 73 -0.01 2.16 -7.69
CA ARG A 73 -0.76 0.92 -7.51
C ARG A 73 -0.16 0.06 -6.40
N PRO A 74 -0.99 -0.58 -5.57
CA PRO A 74 -0.49 -1.58 -4.63
C PRO A 74 -0.06 -2.85 -5.37
N THR A 75 1.03 -3.46 -4.93
CA THR A 75 1.44 -4.80 -5.40
C THR A 75 0.63 -5.84 -4.65
N LEU A 76 -0.13 -6.63 -5.37
CA LEU A 76 -1.03 -7.65 -4.83
C LEU A 76 -0.60 -9.06 -5.22
N PRO A 77 -0.80 -10.03 -4.33
CA PRO A 77 -1.18 -9.89 -2.92
C PRO A 77 -0.07 -9.23 -2.09
N PRO A 78 -0.39 -8.59 -0.95
CA PRO A 78 0.65 -8.11 -0.03
C PRO A 78 1.43 -9.28 0.59
N ALA A 79 2.66 -9.03 1.01
CA ALA A 79 3.49 -10.07 1.61
C ALA A 79 3.12 -10.28 3.09
N ILE A 80 2.55 -11.44 3.40
CA ILE A 80 2.11 -11.83 4.74
C ILE A 80 3.24 -12.63 5.40
N HIS A 81 3.75 -12.19 6.54
CA HIS A 81 4.81 -12.87 7.30
C HIS A 81 4.19 -13.94 8.22
N THR A 82 3.84 -15.07 7.64
CA THR A 82 3.13 -16.16 8.35
C THR A 82 3.95 -16.82 9.45
N ASP A 83 5.26 -16.74 9.38
CA ASP A 83 6.20 -17.19 10.43
C ASP A 83 6.07 -16.38 11.74
N LYS A 84 5.51 -15.17 11.66
CA LYS A 84 5.28 -14.26 12.79
C LYS A 84 3.80 -14.07 13.11
N MET A 85 2.94 -14.94 12.54
CA MET A 85 1.51 -14.87 12.76
C MET A 85 1.14 -15.37 14.16
N LEU A 86 0.43 -14.56 14.89
CA LEU A 86 -0.13 -14.90 16.20
C LEU A 86 -1.64 -15.12 16.03
N LYS A 87 -2.09 -16.29 16.52
CA LYS A 87 -3.51 -16.66 16.54
C LYS A 87 -3.97 -16.77 17.99
N ARG A 88 -5.03 -16.08 18.33
CA ARG A 88 -5.66 -16.16 19.64
C ARG A 88 -7.14 -16.50 19.46
N SER A 89 -7.63 -17.42 20.25
CA SER A 89 -9.04 -17.71 20.34
C SER A 89 -9.44 -17.81 21.80
N ASP A 90 -10.44 -17.04 22.18
CA ASP A 90 -11.10 -17.13 23.45
C ASP A 90 -12.52 -17.65 23.19
N ALA A 91 -12.74 -18.87 23.59
CA ALA A 91 -14.00 -19.57 23.37
C ALA A 91 -14.62 -19.86 24.72
N GLY A 92 -15.86 -19.41 24.90
CA GLY A 92 -16.70 -19.86 25.98
C GLY A 92 -16.96 -21.38 25.91
N TRP A 93 -18.18 -21.84 26.18
CA TRP A 93 -18.52 -23.27 26.18
C TRP A 93 -18.47 -23.96 24.82
N ALA A 94 -18.50 -23.21 23.71
CA ALA A 94 -18.61 -23.73 22.33
C ALA A 94 -17.24 -23.87 21.62
N ARG A 95 -16.38 -24.76 22.10
CA ARG A 95 -15.03 -25.01 21.53
C ARG A 95 -14.99 -25.41 20.05
N PHE A 96 -16.06 -25.97 19.51
CA PHE A 96 -16.12 -26.41 18.11
C PHE A 96 -16.18 -25.22 17.15
N ASP A 97 -16.89 -24.16 17.50
CA ASP A 97 -17.05 -22.97 16.68
C ASP A 97 -15.77 -22.15 16.55
N ALA A 98 -14.90 -22.19 17.57
CA ALA A 98 -13.65 -21.46 17.57
C ALA A 98 -12.70 -21.89 16.44
N ARG A 99 -12.67 -23.18 16.11
CA ARG A 99 -11.84 -23.70 15.01
C ARG A 99 -12.38 -23.29 13.65
N GLU A 100 -13.69 -23.37 13.46
CA GLU A 100 -14.32 -22.96 12.21
C GLU A 100 -14.19 -21.46 11.99
N GLN A 101 -14.43 -20.68 13.01
CA GLN A 101 -14.27 -19.24 12.99
C GLN A 101 -12.82 -18.83 12.68
N MET A 102 -11.83 -19.49 13.25
CA MET A 102 -10.42 -19.26 12.96
C MET A 102 -10.08 -19.61 11.51
N ALA A 103 -10.59 -20.74 11.00
CA ALA A 103 -10.39 -21.14 9.61
C ALA A 103 -11.01 -20.17 8.61
N GLU A 104 -12.17 -19.60 8.93
CA GLU A 104 -12.79 -18.55 8.12
C GLU A 104 -11.99 -17.24 8.16
N LEU A 105 -11.49 -16.87 9.34
CA LEU A 105 -10.66 -15.70 9.51
C LEU A 105 -9.37 -15.82 8.68
N GLU A 106 -8.73 -17.00 8.68
CA GLU A 106 -7.57 -17.30 7.85
C GLU A 106 -7.89 -17.20 6.35
N ARG A 107 -9.03 -17.75 5.91
CA ARG A 107 -9.46 -17.66 4.50
C ARG A 107 -9.73 -16.22 4.07
N SER A 108 -10.21 -15.39 4.97
CA SER A 108 -10.50 -13.97 4.71
C SER A 108 -9.27 -13.07 4.75
N LEU A 109 -8.13 -13.55 5.26
CA LEU A 109 -6.93 -12.76 5.50
C LEU A 109 -6.42 -12.08 4.23
N THR A 110 -6.10 -12.86 3.18
CA THR A 110 -5.55 -12.33 1.93
C THR A 110 -6.48 -11.33 1.24
N PRO A 111 -7.79 -11.61 1.04
CA PRO A 111 -8.67 -10.63 0.40
C PRO A 111 -8.92 -9.39 1.27
N CYS A 112 -8.90 -9.51 2.59
CA CYS A 112 -9.00 -8.37 3.48
C CYS A 112 -7.77 -7.46 3.34
N LEU A 113 -6.57 -8.04 3.41
CA LEU A 113 -5.31 -7.31 3.29
C LEU A 113 -5.11 -6.71 1.89
N ALA A 114 -5.59 -7.37 0.83
CA ALA A 114 -5.58 -6.82 -0.52
C ALA A 114 -6.44 -5.55 -0.63
N ARG A 115 -7.61 -5.51 0.02
CA ARG A 115 -8.44 -4.29 0.10
C ARG A 115 -7.74 -3.20 0.90
N THR A 116 -7.14 -3.57 2.03
CA THR A 116 -6.38 -2.64 2.88
C THR A 116 -5.20 -2.02 2.11
N ALA A 117 -4.53 -2.77 1.24
CA ALA A 117 -3.44 -2.25 0.39
C ALA A 117 -3.91 -1.12 -0.53
N GLY A 118 -5.14 -1.21 -1.04
CA GLY A 118 -5.77 -0.20 -1.91
C GLY A 118 -6.48 0.92 -1.17
N ASP A 119 -6.47 0.96 0.16
CA ASP A 119 -7.14 2.01 0.93
C ASP A 119 -6.53 3.39 0.60
N PRO A 120 -7.34 4.39 0.24
CA PRO A 120 -6.86 5.74 -0.09
C PRO A 120 -6.02 6.40 1.01
N ARG A 121 -6.29 6.09 2.28
CA ARG A 121 -5.52 6.62 3.42
C ARG A 121 -4.11 6.04 3.44
N ARG A 122 -3.96 4.74 3.18
CA ARG A 122 -2.64 4.10 3.07
C ARG A 122 -1.86 4.60 1.86
N LEU A 123 -2.52 4.72 0.72
CA LEU A 123 -1.91 5.30 -0.47
C LEU A 123 -1.43 6.73 -0.19
N ALA A 124 -2.21 7.55 0.51
CA ALA A 124 -1.81 8.90 0.87
C ALA A 124 -0.56 8.92 1.78
N LEU A 125 -0.44 8.00 2.74
CA LEU A 125 0.75 7.88 3.59
C LEU A 125 2.00 7.45 2.82
N ALA A 126 1.86 6.55 1.84
CA ALA A 126 2.98 6.08 1.02
C ALA A 126 3.38 7.09 -0.07
N ARG A 127 2.49 8.03 -0.41
CA ARG A 127 2.63 8.92 -1.58
C ARG A 127 3.89 9.77 -1.56
N GLU A 128 4.24 10.32 -0.42
CA GLU A 128 5.42 11.19 -0.33
C GLU A 128 6.73 10.41 -0.54
N GLU A 129 6.82 9.19 -0.02
CA GLU A 129 7.98 8.33 -0.28
C GLU A 129 8.02 7.88 -1.75
N CYS A 130 6.86 7.54 -2.33
CA CYS A 130 6.75 7.25 -3.75
C CYS A 130 7.21 8.44 -4.61
N ARG A 131 6.84 9.66 -4.22
CA ARG A 131 7.19 10.91 -4.91
C ARG A 131 8.71 11.11 -4.92
N LYS A 132 9.33 10.93 -3.77
CA LYS A 132 10.78 11.02 -3.61
C LYS A 132 11.51 10.00 -4.49
N THR A 133 11.08 8.73 -4.45
CA THR A 133 11.68 7.67 -5.27
C THR A 133 11.57 7.96 -6.77
N VAL A 134 10.42 8.47 -7.23
CA VAL A 134 10.26 8.89 -8.64
C VAL A 134 11.20 10.05 -8.98
N ALA A 135 11.32 11.05 -8.11
CA ALA A 135 12.20 12.19 -8.33
C ALA A 135 13.67 11.75 -8.42
N GLU A 136 14.11 10.85 -7.54
CA GLU A 136 15.47 10.28 -7.57
C GLU A 136 15.71 9.46 -8.85
N PHE A 137 14.75 8.63 -9.25
CA PHE A 137 14.80 7.86 -10.49
C PHE A 137 14.95 8.78 -11.72
N VAL A 138 14.14 9.83 -11.80
CA VAL A 138 14.19 10.80 -12.91
C VAL A 138 15.53 11.58 -12.90
N ARG A 139 16.00 12.01 -11.74
CA ARG A 139 17.30 12.64 -11.59
C ARG A 139 18.42 11.75 -12.15
N ASP A 140 18.45 10.49 -11.72
CA ASP A 140 19.52 9.57 -12.09
C ASP A 140 19.46 9.20 -13.58
N TRP A 141 18.25 9.16 -14.15
CA TRP A 141 18.03 8.97 -15.58
C TRP A 141 18.43 10.22 -16.39
N LEU A 142 17.93 11.40 -16.03
CA LEU A 142 18.23 12.66 -16.73
C LEU A 142 19.73 13.00 -16.71
N LEU A 143 20.42 12.67 -15.61
CA LEU A 143 21.84 12.94 -15.49
C LEU A 143 22.73 12.01 -16.33
N ARG A 144 22.21 10.90 -16.84
CA ARG A 144 22.92 9.97 -17.73
C ARG A 144 22.83 10.37 -19.20
N GLU A 145 21.82 11.14 -19.57
CA GLU A 145 21.59 11.57 -20.93
C GLU A 145 22.30 12.92 -21.18
N ASP A 146 23.35 12.95 -22.04
CA ASP A 146 24.19 14.12 -22.31
C ASP A 146 23.42 15.33 -22.87
N HIS A 147 22.27 15.16 -23.49
CA HIS A 147 21.46 16.26 -24.01
C HIS A 147 20.61 16.98 -22.94
N TRP A 148 20.49 16.40 -21.76
CA TRP A 148 19.90 17.09 -20.62
C TRP A 148 21.03 17.74 -19.82
N ARG A 149 21.34 19.01 -20.09
CA ARG A 149 22.34 19.74 -19.34
C ARG A 149 22.07 19.68 -17.85
N LYS A 150 23.00 19.13 -17.09
CA LYS A 150 22.89 18.95 -15.62
C LYS A 150 22.56 20.25 -14.88
N ASP A 151 22.96 21.38 -15.43
CA ASP A 151 22.88 22.73 -14.86
C ASP A 151 21.52 23.40 -15.14
N ARG A 152 20.61 22.73 -15.85
CA ARG A 152 19.35 23.33 -16.29
C ARG A 152 18.28 23.32 -15.23
N PHE A 153 18.30 22.32 -14.35
CA PHE A 153 17.25 22.13 -13.35
C PHE A 153 17.79 22.29 -11.95
N THR A 154 17.10 23.07 -11.13
CA THR A 154 17.36 23.24 -9.70
C THR A 154 16.38 22.43 -8.84
N ALA A 155 15.29 21.96 -9.42
CA ALA A 155 14.29 21.19 -8.72
C ALA A 155 13.56 20.19 -9.62
N ILE A 156 13.10 19.11 -9.04
CA ILE A 156 12.18 18.14 -9.63
C ILE A 156 10.90 18.15 -8.79
N GLU A 157 9.78 18.24 -9.47
CA GLU A 157 8.43 18.13 -8.91
C GLU A 157 7.74 16.91 -9.52
N VAL A 158 7.10 16.09 -8.71
CA VAL A 158 6.40 14.89 -9.16
C VAL A 158 4.92 14.98 -8.85
N VAL A 159 4.08 14.73 -9.84
CA VAL A 159 2.63 14.69 -9.73
C VAL A 159 2.15 13.34 -10.24
N PHE A 160 1.37 12.61 -9.46
CA PHE A 160 0.80 11.34 -9.88
C PHE A 160 -0.58 11.53 -10.53
N ALA A 161 -0.88 10.66 -11.51
CA ALA A 161 -2.13 10.74 -12.26
C ALA A 161 -3.41 10.51 -11.41
N ASP A 162 -3.27 9.89 -10.24
CA ASP A 162 -4.36 9.64 -9.28
C ASP A 162 -4.49 10.73 -8.21
N GLU A 163 -3.74 11.83 -8.34
CA GLU A 163 -3.92 12.97 -7.43
C GLU A 163 -5.10 13.84 -7.86
N PRO A 164 -5.95 14.24 -6.91
CA PRO A 164 -6.94 15.26 -7.21
C PRO A 164 -6.18 16.52 -7.62
N GLY A 165 -6.57 17.11 -8.77
CA GLY A 165 -5.95 18.31 -9.31
C GLY A 165 -5.88 19.42 -8.27
N THR A 166 -4.76 19.57 -7.64
CA THR A 166 -4.50 20.64 -6.67
C THR A 166 -4.26 21.92 -7.46
N ARG A 167 -5.05 22.98 -7.17
CA ARG A 167 -4.87 24.34 -7.72
C ARG A 167 -3.51 24.97 -7.32
N THR A 168 -2.85 24.41 -6.33
CA THR A 168 -1.54 24.85 -5.87
C THR A 168 -0.50 23.79 -6.26
N PRO A 169 0.57 24.14 -6.98
CA PRO A 169 1.63 23.19 -7.29
C PRO A 169 2.20 22.66 -5.98
N PRO A 170 2.44 21.34 -5.88
CA PRO A 170 3.09 20.77 -4.71
C PRO A 170 4.49 21.40 -4.56
N PRO A 171 5.04 21.47 -3.34
CA PRO A 171 6.39 21.94 -3.13
C PRO A 171 7.39 21.05 -3.89
N ALA A 172 8.52 21.65 -4.32
CA ALA A 172 9.54 20.91 -5.03
C ALA A 172 9.90 19.60 -4.30
N THR A 173 9.74 18.48 -4.97
CA THR A 173 9.95 17.13 -4.39
C THR A 173 11.43 16.89 -4.11
N LEU A 174 12.31 17.36 -5.00
CA LEU A 174 13.74 17.23 -4.90
C LEU A 174 14.40 18.51 -5.37
N ARG A 175 15.31 19.07 -4.56
CA ARG A 175 16.21 20.17 -4.98
C ARG A 175 17.51 19.57 -5.48
N LEU A 176 17.97 19.99 -6.63
CA LEU A 176 19.24 19.61 -7.20
C LEU A 176 20.34 20.60 -6.75
N PRO A 177 21.55 20.13 -6.51
CA PRO A 177 22.67 20.99 -6.10
C PRO A 177 23.09 21.96 -7.21
#